data_61f79b2dee9014d670f2f2466810f22a
#
_entry.id   61f79b2dee9014d670f2f2466810f22a
#
_cell.length_a   1.000
_cell.length_b   1.000
_cell.length_c   1.000
_cell.angle_alpha   90.00
_cell.angle_beta   90.00
_cell.angle_gamma   90.00
#
_symmetry.space_group_name_H-M   'P 1'
#
loop_
_entity.id
_entity.type
_entity.pdbx_description
1 polymer ?
#
loop_
_entity_poly.entity_id
_entity_poly.type
_entity_poly.pdbx_seq_one_letter_code
_entity_poly.pdbx_strand_id
1 'polypeptide(L)'
;MIAILDYGVGNLFSLRSSLQQLGLQAVVTADADAIRAADRLILPGVGAFGDAMAKLTATGLVPVLKEQAEEKPLLGICLGMQLLFEKSYEYGEHAGLGFIQG
;
A
#
# COMPACT_ATOMS: atom_id res chain seq x y z
N MET A 1 -12.30 -9.77 3.94
CA MET A 1 -10.88 -10.15 3.75
C MET A 1 -10.04 -8.90 3.50
N ILE A 2 -8.82 -8.89 4.02
CA ILE A 2 -7.90 -7.77 3.87
C ILE A 2 -6.86 -8.12 2.82
N ALA A 3 -6.62 -7.24 1.86
CA ALA A 3 -5.53 -7.39 0.90
C ALA A 3 -4.34 -6.53 1.33
N ILE A 4 -3.19 -7.16 1.51
CA ILE A 4 -1.92 -6.50 1.78
C ILE A 4 -1.17 -6.40 0.45
N LEU A 5 -0.89 -5.17 0.01
CA LEU A 5 -0.24 -4.99 -1.28
C LEU A 5 1.20 -5.45 -1.25
N ASP A 6 1.54 -6.35 -2.17
CA ASP A 6 2.89 -6.84 -2.39
C ASP A 6 3.50 -6.11 -3.59
N TYR A 7 4.34 -5.11 -3.31
CA TYR A 7 5.07 -4.42 -4.35
C TYR A 7 6.58 -4.45 -4.11
N GLY A 8 7.02 -5.45 -3.31
CA GLY A 8 8.43 -5.70 -3.05
C GLY A 8 9.00 -4.89 -1.90
N VAL A 9 8.15 -4.21 -1.12
CA VAL A 9 8.58 -3.35 0.00
C VAL A 9 7.73 -3.64 1.22
N GLY A 10 8.39 -3.82 2.37
CA GLY A 10 7.74 -4.04 3.66
C GLY A 10 7.92 -5.45 4.19
N ASN A 11 7.64 -5.63 5.47
CA ASN A 11 7.68 -6.94 6.12
C ASN A 11 6.30 -7.59 6.06
N LEU A 12 6.04 -8.23 4.90
CA LEU A 12 4.71 -8.75 4.58
C LEU A 12 4.33 -9.95 5.44
N PHE A 13 5.30 -10.80 5.74
CA PHE A 13 5.07 -12.01 6.54
C PHE A 13 4.64 -11.66 7.97
N SER A 14 5.36 -10.76 8.63
CA SER A 14 5.04 -10.33 9.99
C SER A 14 3.69 -9.65 10.06
N LEU A 15 3.38 -8.82 9.08
CA LEU A 15 2.11 -8.12 9.02
C LEU A 15 0.94 -9.10 8.87
N ARG A 16 1.07 -10.05 7.95
CA ARG A 16 0.06 -11.10 7.75
C ARG A 16 -0.13 -11.93 9.00
N SER A 17 0.97 -12.33 9.66
CA SER A 17 0.91 -13.12 10.88
C SER A 17 0.19 -12.38 12.00
N SER A 18 0.47 -11.09 12.16
CA SER A 18 -0.19 -10.26 13.17
C SER A 18 -1.70 -10.19 12.95
N LEU A 19 -2.13 -10.02 11.71
CA LEU A 19 -3.55 -9.97 11.38
C LEU A 19 -4.22 -11.32 11.63
N GLN A 20 -3.56 -12.42 11.30
CA GLN A 20 -4.09 -13.76 11.56
C GLN A 20 -4.26 -14.03 13.05
N GLN A 21 -3.32 -13.56 13.89
CA GLN A 21 -3.45 -13.67 15.34
C GLN A 21 -4.65 -12.91 15.90
N LEU A 22 -5.06 -11.85 15.23
CA LEU A 22 -6.25 -11.09 15.58
C LEU A 22 -7.54 -11.73 15.05
N GLY A 23 -7.45 -12.87 14.39
CA GLY A 23 -8.61 -13.55 13.81
C GLY A 23 -9.06 -12.96 12.47
N LEU A 24 -8.23 -12.13 11.82
CA LEU A 24 -8.57 -11.50 10.56
C LEU A 24 -7.98 -12.29 9.39
N GLN A 25 -8.78 -12.42 8.32
CA GLN A 25 -8.30 -13.02 7.08
C GLN A 25 -7.54 -11.98 6.27
N ALA A 26 -6.32 -12.31 5.88
CA ALA A 26 -5.47 -11.43 5.09
C ALA A 26 -4.75 -12.21 4.01
N VAL A 27 -4.61 -11.59 2.83
CA VAL A 27 -3.86 -12.13 1.71
C VAL A 27 -2.83 -11.11 1.27
N VAL A 28 -1.61 -11.59 0.97
CA VAL A 28 -0.55 -10.77 0.37
C VAL A 28 -0.65 -10.95 -1.13
N THR A 29 -0.88 -9.87 -1.86
CA THR A 29 -1.15 -9.97 -3.29
C THR A 29 -0.71 -8.73 -4.08
N ALA A 30 -0.32 -8.97 -5.33
CA ALA A 30 -0.11 -7.93 -6.34
C ALA A 30 -1.14 -8.07 -7.49
N ASP A 31 -2.16 -8.89 -7.30
CA ASP A 31 -3.19 -9.14 -8.30
C ASP A 31 -4.33 -8.11 -8.18
N ALA A 32 -4.60 -7.39 -9.26
CA ALA A 32 -5.65 -6.37 -9.28
C ALA A 32 -7.04 -6.94 -8.92
N ASP A 33 -7.36 -8.14 -9.38
CA ASP A 33 -8.65 -8.76 -9.10
C ASP A 33 -8.80 -9.10 -7.62
N ALA A 34 -7.75 -9.59 -6.98
CA ALA A 34 -7.75 -9.87 -5.55
C ALA A 34 -7.92 -8.58 -4.74
N ILE A 35 -7.28 -7.51 -5.16
CA ILE A 35 -7.41 -6.19 -4.51
C ILE A 35 -8.85 -5.69 -4.63
N ARG A 36 -9.46 -5.82 -5.80
CA ARG A 36 -10.85 -5.41 -5.99
C ARG A 36 -11.83 -6.24 -5.18
N ALA A 37 -11.54 -7.52 -4.98
CA ALA A 37 -12.40 -8.41 -4.21
C ALA A 37 -12.28 -8.23 -2.69
N ALA A 38 -11.20 -7.62 -2.21
CA ALA A 38 -11.00 -7.42 -0.78
C ALA A 38 -11.92 -6.34 -0.21
N ASP A 39 -12.23 -6.44 1.08
CA ASP A 39 -13.04 -5.45 1.80
C ASP A 39 -12.23 -4.25 2.27
N ARG A 40 -10.95 -4.47 2.54
CA ARG A 40 -10.02 -3.46 3.05
C ARG A 40 -8.64 -3.67 2.45
N LEU A 41 -7.87 -2.58 2.38
CA LEU A 41 -6.54 -2.60 1.80
C LEU A 41 -5.50 -2.14 2.82
N ILE A 42 -4.32 -2.76 2.78
CA ILE A 42 -3.17 -2.31 3.56
C ILE A 42 -2.02 -2.04 2.58
N LEU A 43 -1.46 -0.84 2.68
CA LEU A 43 -0.27 -0.44 1.92
C LEU A 43 0.91 -0.38 2.88
N PRO A 44 1.75 -1.42 2.92
CA PRO A 44 2.96 -1.41 3.76
C PRO A 44 4.08 -0.66 3.06
N GLY A 45 5.14 -0.35 3.79
CA GLY A 45 6.33 0.23 3.19
C GLY A 45 7.44 0.44 4.20
N VAL A 46 8.66 0.25 3.74
CA VAL A 46 9.89 0.55 4.50
C VAL A 46 10.93 1.11 3.53
N GLY A 47 11.90 1.85 4.05
CA GLY A 47 12.97 2.41 3.23
C GLY A 47 12.65 3.81 2.72
N ALA A 48 13.24 4.19 1.58
CA ALA A 48 13.09 5.53 1.03
C ALA A 48 11.81 5.68 0.21
N PHE A 49 11.17 6.83 0.35
CA PHE A 49 9.91 7.15 -0.32
C PHE A 49 9.99 6.99 -1.84
N GLY A 50 11.01 7.56 -2.48
CA GLY A 50 11.14 7.53 -3.94
C GLY A 50 11.30 6.12 -4.49
N ASP A 51 12.10 5.28 -3.80
CA ASP A 51 12.29 3.88 -4.19
C ASP A 51 11.00 3.09 -4.07
N ALA A 52 10.25 3.28 -2.99
CA ALA A 52 8.97 2.61 -2.78
C ALA A 52 7.95 3.03 -3.84
N MET A 53 7.84 4.33 -4.14
CA MET A 53 6.93 4.81 -5.18
C MET A 53 7.30 4.27 -6.56
N ALA A 54 8.59 4.16 -6.87
CA ALA A 54 9.03 3.58 -8.14
C ALA A 54 8.61 2.12 -8.27
N LYS A 55 8.79 1.34 -7.21
CA LYS A 55 8.37 -0.08 -7.19
C LYS A 55 6.86 -0.23 -7.29
N LEU A 56 6.11 0.58 -6.56
CA LEU A 56 4.65 0.54 -6.61
C LEU A 56 4.15 0.90 -8.00
N THR A 57 4.69 1.96 -8.60
CA THR A 57 4.33 2.39 -9.96
C THR A 57 4.63 1.30 -10.99
N ALA A 58 5.76 0.60 -10.83
CA ALA A 58 6.15 -0.48 -11.74
C ALA A 58 5.18 -1.67 -11.74
N THR A 59 4.42 -1.88 -10.66
CA THR A 59 3.42 -2.94 -10.60
C THR A 59 2.19 -2.67 -11.48
N GLY A 60 1.96 -1.42 -11.86
CA GLY A 60 0.73 -1.01 -12.55
C GLY A 60 -0.49 -0.92 -11.64
N LEU A 61 -0.32 -1.03 -10.33
CA LEU A 61 -1.44 -1.05 -9.38
C LEU A 61 -1.90 0.34 -8.92
N VAL A 62 -1.16 1.41 -9.22
CA VAL A 62 -1.55 2.74 -8.77
C VAL A 62 -2.97 3.14 -9.20
N PRO A 63 -3.38 2.94 -10.46
CA PRO A 63 -4.76 3.23 -10.86
C PRO A 63 -5.79 2.39 -10.08
N VAL A 64 -5.48 1.11 -9.83
CA VAL A 64 -6.37 0.22 -9.07
C VAL A 64 -6.51 0.71 -7.64
N LEU A 65 -5.41 1.13 -7.00
CA LEU A 65 -5.44 1.69 -5.65
C LEU A 65 -6.28 2.95 -5.56
N LYS A 66 -6.14 3.85 -6.52
CA LYS A 66 -6.92 5.08 -6.56
C LYS A 66 -8.42 4.81 -6.71
N GLU A 67 -8.77 3.85 -7.58
CA GLU A 67 -10.14 3.41 -7.77
C GLU A 67 -10.71 2.79 -6.49
N GLN A 68 -9.99 1.87 -5.88
CA GLN A 68 -10.49 1.10 -4.73
C GLN A 68 -10.48 1.91 -3.44
N ALA A 69 -9.57 2.87 -3.28
CA ALA A 69 -9.51 3.70 -2.09
C ALA A 69 -10.73 4.64 -1.96
N GLU A 70 -11.45 4.89 -3.04
CA GLU A 70 -12.70 5.65 -3.00
C GLU A 70 -13.86 4.81 -2.44
N GLU A 71 -13.77 3.48 -2.54
CA GLU A 71 -14.85 2.56 -2.19
C GLU A 71 -14.63 1.84 -0.86
N LYS A 72 -13.37 1.68 -0.40
CA LYS A 72 -13.06 0.90 0.78
C LYS A 72 -11.91 1.51 1.58
N PRO A 73 -11.79 1.15 2.87
CA PRO A 73 -10.71 1.66 3.71
C PRO A 73 -9.33 1.21 3.22
N LEU A 74 -8.39 2.15 3.23
CA LEU A 74 -6.98 1.92 2.92
C LEU A 74 -6.14 2.39 4.10
N LEU A 75 -5.35 1.47 4.67
CA LEU A 75 -4.43 1.77 5.77
C LEU A 75 -3.00 1.76 5.27
N GLY A 76 -2.31 2.90 5.39
CA GLY A 76 -0.88 2.98 5.14
C GLY A 76 -0.10 2.71 6.42
N ILE A 77 0.90 1.84 6.37
CA ILE A 77 1.73 1.46 7.52
C ILE A 77 3.18 1.86 7.26
N CYS A 78 3.80 2.55 8.23
CA CYS A 78 5.17 3.05 8.13
C CYS A 78 5.35 3.91 6.88
N LEU A 79 6.30 3.58 6.01
CA LEU A 79 6.49 4.33 4.77
C LEU A 79 5.23 4.31 3.89
N GLY A 80 4.42 3.24 3.95
CA GLY A 80 3.15 3.18 3.23
C GLY A 80 2.22 4.35 3.57
N MET A 81 2.20 4.80 4.82
CA MET A 81 1.45 5.98 5.21
C MET A 81 1.97 7.23 4.49
N GLN A 82 3.28 7.39 4.37
CA GLN A 82 3.87 8.53 3.68
C GLN A 82 3.53 8.54 2.19
N LEU A 83 3.40 7.37 1.56
CA LEU A 83 3.04 7.27 0.15
C LEU A 83 1.65 7.82 -0.16
N LEU A 84 0.78 7.95 0.84
CA LEU A 84 -0.57 8.50 0.66
C LEU A 84 -0.57 10.00 0.38
N PHE A 85 0.49 10.71 0.76
CA PHE A 85 0.61 12.15 0.55
C PHE A 85 0.94 12.49 -0.90
N GLU A 86 0.86 13.76 -1.24
CA GLU A 86 1.13 14.21 -2.61
C GLU A 86 2.58 14.05 -3.00
N LYS A 87 3.51 14.32 -2.07
CA LYS A 87 4.94 14.26 -2.35
C LYS A 87 5.78 14.20 -1.09
N SER A 88 7.04 13.80 -1.26
CA SER A 88 8.05 13.77 -0.22
C SER A 88 9.29 14.53 -0.70
N TYR A 89 9.98 15.14 0.26
CA TYR A 89 11.25 15.83 -0.01
C TYR A 89 12.47 15.03 0.46
N GLU A 90 12.26 13.79 0.91
CA GLU A 90 13.35 12.90 1.32
C GLU A 90 14.20 12.54 0.10
N TYR A 91 15.50 12.86 0.16
CA TYR A 91 16.43 12.67 -0.97
C TYR A 91 15.98 13.32 -2.28
N GLY A 92 15.35 14.50 -2.20
CA GLY A 92 14.79 15.21 -3.33
C GLY A 92 13.27 15.19 -3.31
N GLU A 93 12.66 15.79 -4.31
CA GLU A 93 11.20 15.83 -4.41
C GLU A 93 10.68 14.62 -5.17
N HIS A 94 9.77 13.87 -4.55
CA HIS A 94 9.15 12.67 -5.13
C HIS A 94 7.64 12.74 -5.00
N ALA A 95 6.93 12.46 -6.09
CA ALA A 95 5.47 12.42 -6.09
C ALA A 95 4.97 11.14 -5.41
N GLY A 96 3.95 11.28 -4.56
CA GLY A 96 3.24 10.18 -3.93
C GLY A 96 1.90 9.90 -4.60
N LEU A 97 1.01 9.20 -3.88
CA LEU A 97 -0.30 8.82 -4.40
C LEU A 97 -1.32 9.98 -4.39
N GLY A 98 -1.11 10.98 -3.55
CA GLY A 98 -1.96 12.16 -3.52
C GLY A 98 -3.33 11.97 -2.87
N PHE A 99 -3.52 10.93 -2.06
CA PHE A 99 -4.77 10.72 -1.32
C PHE A 99 -4.95 11.71 -0.18
N ILE A 100 -3.84 12.20 0.37
CA ILE A 100 -3.80 13.18 1.46
C ILE A 100 -2.93 14.33 1.00
N GLN A 101 -3.43 15.56 1.17
CA GLN A 101 -2.66 16.77 0.84
C GLN A 101 -1.43 16.90 1.73
N GLY A 102 -0.32 17.26 1.11
CA GLY A 102 0.91 17.50 1.86
C GLY A 102 2.14 16.84 1.29
#